data_017388de62f2e99d0937fcd89bead900
#
_entry.id   017388de62f2e99d0937fcd89bead900
#
_cell.length_a   1.000
_cell.length_b   1.000
_cell.length_c   1.000
_cell.angle_alpha   90.00
_cell.angle_beta   90.00
_cell.angle_gamma   90.00
#
_symmetry.space_group_name_H-M   'P 1'
#
loop_
_entity.id
_entity.type
_entity.pdbx_description
1 polymer ?
#
loop_
_entity_poly.entity_id
_entity_poly.type
_entity_poly.pdbx_seq_one_letter_code
_entity_poly.pdbx_strand_id
1 'polypeptide(L)'
;MKKTVKSMVDDAMAVITTYSVDEARALHGRDDVQFIDLRDVRELEREGVIPGAFHAPRGMLEFWVDPESPYHKPLFAEDKRFVLFCAMGWRSALSAKTLQDMGVDPVAHIEGGFTAWKAAGAPVAQRAAKVANPERPDGTARPALPALANQPDPSDRPDKGTAAANEPRS
;
A
#
# COMPACT_ATOMS: atom_id res chain seq x y z
N MET A 1 14.88 16.48 -12.61
CA MET A 1 13.87 15.93 -11.68
C MET A 1 13.45 17.05 -10.72
N LYS A 2 12.15 17.30 -10.56
CA LYS A 2 11.65 18.38 -9.68
C LYS A 2 11.63 17.99 -8.20
N LYS A 3 11.50 16.70 -7.88
CA LYS A 3 11.41 16.18 -6.51
C LYS A 3 12.09 14.81 -6.43
N THR A 4 12.95 14.63 -5.43
CA THR A 4 13.63 13.34 -5.23
C THR A 4 12.77 12.40 -4.36
N VAL A 5 13.01 11.09 -4.43
CA VAL A 5 12.35 10.13 -3.54
C VAL A 5 12.63 10.45 -2.07
N LYS A 6 13.86 10.87 -1.74
CA LYS A 6 14.19 11.28 -0.37
C LYS A 6 13.32 12.44 0.10
N SER A 7 13.19 13.51 -0.70
CA SER A 7 12.30 14.63 -0.36
C SER A 7 10.84 14.19 -0.20
N MET A 8 10.36 13.25 -1.02
CA MET A 8 9.00 12.71 -0.88
C MET A 8 8.81 11.94 0.44
N VAL A 9 9.83 11.17 0.84
CA VAL A 9 9.81 10.45 2.12
C VAL A 9 9.86 11.44 3.28
N ASP A 10 10.74 12.44 3.24
CA ASP A 10 10.84 13.48 4.29
C ASP A 10 9.51 14.21 4.47
N ASP A 11 8.84 14.59 3.38
CA ASP A 11 7.52 15.24 3.41
C ASP A 11 6.43 14.32 3.97
N ALA A 12 6.47 13.03 3.63
CA ALA A 12 5.54 12.05 4.18
C ALA A 12 5.74 11.89 5.69
N MET A 13 7.00 11.71 6.13
CA MET A 13 7.36 11.56 7.54
C MET A 13 6.95 12.76 8.40
N ALA A 14 6.87 13.95 7.83
CA ALA A 14 6.46 15.15 8.54
C ALA A 14 4.96 15.17 8.92
N VAL A 15 4.11 14.35 8.28
CA VAL A 15 2.65 14.39 8.45
C VAL A 15 2.02 13.07 8.88
N ILE A 16 2.75 11.95 8.79
CA ILE A 16 2.22 10.63 9.16
C ILE A 16 2.54 10.29 10.61
N THR A 17 1.76 9.38 11.19
CA THR A 17 2.09 8.75 12.47
C THR A 17 3.19 7.71 12.27
N THR A 18 4.29 7.86 13.00
CA THR A 18 5.42 6.94 12.99
C THR A 18 5.55 6.28 14.35
N TYR A 19 5.60 4.95 14.38
CA TYR A 19 5.87 4.18 15.59
C TYR A 19 7.33 3.70 15.60
N SER A 20 7.97 3.81 16.74
CA SER A 20 9.18 3.04 17.05
C SER A 20 8.85 1.54 17.06
N VAL A 21 9.89 0.71 16.99
CA VAL A 21 9.69 -0.75 17.07
C VAL A 21 9.02 -1.16 18.39
N ASP A 22 9.36 -0.52 19.51
CA ASP A 22 8.79 -0.86 20.82
C ASP A 22 7.31 -0.49 20.92
N GLU A 23 6.92 0.67 20.41
CA GLU A 23 5.51 1.07 20.31
C GLU A 23 4.72 0.11 19.39
N ALA A 24 5.28 -0.24 18.25
CA ALA A 24 4.67 -1.20 17.33
C ALA A 24 4.53 -2.59 17.96
N ARG A 25 5.53 -3.05 18.74
CA ARG A 25 5.46 -4.33 19.49
C ARG A 25 4.33 -4.33 20.51
N ALA A 26 4.10 -3.22 21.19
CA ALA A 26 3.00 -3.10 22.14
C ALA A 26 1.61 -3.18 21.48
N LEU A 27 1.53 -2.85 20.20
CA LEU A 27 0.31 -2.94 19.40
C LEU A 27 0.13 -4.30 18.68
N HIS A 28 1.21 -5.07 18.54
CA HIS A 28 1.21 -6.33 17.82
C HIS A 28 0.29 -7.36 18.49
N GLY A 29 -0.59 -7.98 17.70
CA GLY A 29 -1.53 -9.00 18.17
C GLY A 29 -2.81 -8.47 18.82
N ARG A 30 -3.03 -7.16 18.82
CA ARG A 30 -4.31 -6.58 19.24
C ARG A 30 -5.36 -6.73 18.14
N ASP A 31 -6.61 -7.00 18.52
CA ASP A 31 -7.72 -7.22 17.58
C ASP A 31 -8.11 -5.96 16.81
N ASP A 32 -7.89 -4.77 17.40
CA ASP A 32 -8.16 -3.45 16.82
C ASP A 32 -7.00 -2.90 15.96
N VAL A 33 -5.94 -3.71 15.75
CA VAL A 33 -4.76 -3.32 14.99
C VAL A 33 -4.42 -4.35 13.93
N GLN A 34 -4.19 -3.91 12.71
CA GLN A 34 -3.73 -4.76 11.62
C GLN A 34 -2.39 -4.28 11.07
N PHE A 35 -1.40 -5.14 11.12
CA PHE A 35 -0.10 -4.90 10.49
C PHE A 35 -0.19 -5.23 8.99
N ILE A 36 0.35 -4.33 8.16
CA ILE A 36 0.32 -4.44 6.69
C ILE A 36 1.75 -4.49 6.16
N ASP A 37 2.13 -5.62 5.58
CA ASP A 37 3.44 -5.83 4.96
C ASP A 37 3.42 -5.44 3.47
N LEU A 38 4.17 -4.40 3.12
CA LEU A 38 4.22 -3.85 1.77
C LEU A 38 5.35 -4.42 0.90
N ARG A 39 6.12 -5.36 1.44
CA ARG A 39 7.30 -5.92 0.77
C ARG A 39 6.92 -6.79 -0.42
N ASP A 40 7.89 -7.02 -1.31
CA ASP A 40 7.75 -8.03 -2.36
C ASP A 40 7.71 -9.45 -1.77
N VAL A 41 7.00 -10.35 -2.43
CA VAL A 41 6.83 -11.73 -1.97
C VAL A 41 8.17 -12.45 -1.73
N ARG A 42 9.18 -12.15 -2.53
CA ARG A 42 10.53 -12.73 -2.40
C ARG A 42 11.28 -12.21 -1.16
N GLU A 43 10.98 -10.98 -0.71
CA GLU A 43 11.50 -10.47 0.57
C GLU A 43 10.90 -11.27 1.74
N LEU A 44 9.59 -11.57 1.69
CA LEU A 44 8.91 -12.37 2.71
C LEU A 44 9.45 -13.81 2.78
N GLU A 45 9.69 -14.40 1.63
CA GLU A 45 10.24 -15.78 1.53
C GLU A 45 11.66 -15.88 2.07
N ARG A 46 12.49 -14.88 1.78
CA ARG A 46 13.88 -14.84 2.20
C ARG A 46 14.06 -14.46 3.66
N GLU A 47 13.29 -13.52 4.17
CA GLU A 47 13.56 -12.87 5.45
C GLU A 47 12.56 -13.21 6.55
N GLY A 48 11.44 -13.83 6.19
CA GLY A 48 10.34 -14.12 7.09
C GLY A 48 9.32 -12.99 7.14
N VAL A 49 8.33 -13.13 8.02
CA VAL A 49 7.16 -12.25 8.17
C VAL A 49 6.94 -11.90 9.64
N ILE A 50 6.28 -10.78 9.90
CA ILE A 50 5.70 -10.50 11.22
C ILE A 50 4.43 -11.37 11.36
N PRO A 51 4.29 -12.21 12.40
CA PRO A 51 3.11 -13.03 12.59
C PRO A 51 1.82 -12.22 12.57
N GLY A 52 0.79 -12.68 11.85
CA GLY A 52 -0.50 -11.99 11.75
C GLY A 52 -0.52 -10.77 10.82
N ALA A 53 0.61 -10.36 10.25
CA ALA A 53 0.62 -9.27 9.28
C ALA A 53 -0.05 -9.69 7.97
N PHE A 54 -0.88 -8.80 7.43
CA PHE A 54 -1.49 -8.96 6.13
C PHE A 54 -0.52 -8.48 5.03
N HIS A 55 -0.27 -9.32 4.04
CA HIS A 55 0.60 -8.95 2.93
C HIS A 55 -0.18 -8.19 1.85
N ALA A 56 0.13 -6.92 1.70
CA ALA A 56 -0.40 -6.05 0.64
C ALA A 56 0.78 -5.47 -0.17
N PRO A 57 1.16 -6.09 -1.31
CA PRO A 57 2.26 -5.57 -2.13
C PRO A 57 2.05 -4.09 -2.46
N ARG A 58 3.09 -3.26 -2.32
CA ARG A 58 2.99 -1.79 -2.48
C ARG A 58 2.24 -1.37 -3.75
N GLY A 59 2.41 -2.10 -4.85
CA GLY A 59 1.76 -1.79 -6.13
C GLY A 59 0.26 -2.06 -6.19
N MET A 60 -0.32 -2.72 -5.18
CA MET A 60 -1.75 -3.06 -5.12
C MET A 60 -2.49 -2.34 -3.99
N LEU A 61 -1.79 -1.58 -3.16
CA LEU A 61 -2.33 -1.08 -1.91
C LEU A 61 -3.57 -0.19 -2.13
N GLU A 62 -3.47 0.83 -2.96
CA GLU A 62 -4.54 1.77 -3.24
C GLU A 62 -5.78 1.05 -3.83
N PHE A 63 -5.54 0.10 -4.74
CA PHE A 63 -6.62 -0.70 -5.36
C PHE A 63 -7.32 -1.62 -4.37
N TRP A 64 -6.62 -2.08 -3.33
CA TRP A 64 -7.20 -2.95 -2.31
C TRP A 64 -7.92 -2.18 -1.22
N VAL A 65 -7.51 -0.94 -0.98
CA VAL A 65 -8.09 -0.05 0.03
C VAL A 65 -9.39 0.60 -0.46
N ASP A 66 -9.44 1.03 -1.72
CA ASP A 66 -10.59 1.72 -2.29
C ASP A 66 -11.82 0.80 -2.38
N PRO A 67 -12.93 1.11 -1.69
CA PRO A 67 -14.15 0.30 -1.74
C PRO A 67 -14.84 0.30 -3.11
N GLU A 68 -14.59 1.29 -3.96
CA GLU A 68 -15.12 1.32 -5.34
C GLU A 68 -14.25 0.53 -6.32
N SER A 69 -13.07 0.10 -5.90
CA SER A 69 -12.17 -0.70 -6.72
C SER A 69 -12.69 -2.14 -6.88
N PRO A 70 -12.64 -2.72 -8.10
CA PRO A 70 -12.96 -4.14 -8.30
C PRO A 70 -11.99 -5.10 -7.60
N TYR A 71 -10.89 -4.57 -7.07
CA TYR A 71 -9.87 -5.33 -6.32
C TYR A 71 -9.95 -5.13 -4.81
N HIS A 72 -10.96 -4.39 -4.32
CA HIS A 72 -11.13 -4.11 -2.91
C HIS A 72 -10.99 -5.34 -2.01
N LYS A 73 -10.33 -5.17 -0.87
CA LYS A 73 -10.21 -6.20 0.17
C LYS A 73 -10.99 -5.78 1.41
N PRO A 74 -11.97 -6.59 1.86
CA PRO A 74 -12.84 -6.26 2.99
C PRO A 74 -12.09 -5.88 4.27
N LEU A 75 -10.87 -6.39 4.47
CA LEU A 75 -10.01 -6.03 5.59
C LEU A 75 -9.84 -4.51 5.75
N PHE A 76 -9.75 -3.78 4.65
CA PHE A 76 -9.55 -2.33 4.70
C PHE A 76 -10.82 -1.52 4.98
N ALA A 77 -11.98 -2.19 5.02
CA ALA A 77 -13.24 -1.61 5.47
C ALA A 77 -13.52 -1.86 6.96
N GLU A 78 -12.66 -2.64 7.64
CA GLU A 78 -12.80 -2.88 9.08
C GLU A 78 -12.35 -1.65 9.88
N ASP A 79 -13.01 -1.41 11.02
CA ASP A 79 -12.62 -0.33 11.96
C ASP A 79 -11.37 -0.74 12.74
N LYS A 80 -10.24 -0.65 12.08
CA LYS A 80 -8.92 -1.02 12.62
C LYS A 80 -7.89 0.06 12.36
N ARG A 81 -6.91 0.12 13.25
CA ARG A 81 -5.67 0.86 13.01
C ARG A 81 -4.77 0.05 12.09
N PHE A 82 -4.38 0.63 10.96
CA PHE A 82 -3.44 0.00 10.04
C PHE A 82 -2.01 0.47 10.34
N VAL A 83 -1.13 -0.48 10.61
CA VAL A 83 0.31 -0.23 10.86
C VAL A 83 1.11 -0.80 9.70
N LEU A 84 1.56 0.07 8.82
CA LEU A 84 2.26 -0.28 7.60
C LEU A 84 3.76 -0.46 7.85
N PHE A 85 4.36 -1.43 7.19
CA PHE A 85 5.81 -1.56 7.17
C PHE A 85 6.33 -2.09 5.83
N CYS A 86 7.58 -1.79 5.54
CA CYS A 86 8.34 -2.40 4.45
C CYS A 86 9.70 -2.83 4.99
N ALA A 87 10.73 -2.98 4.15
CA ALA A 87 12.06 -3.37 4.64
C ALA A 87 12.68 -2.32 5.57
N MET A 88 12.73 -1.04 5.14
CA MET A 88 13.46 0.04 5.81
C MET A 88 12.63 1.30 6.10
N GLY A 89 11.31 1.29 5.88
CA GLY A 89 10.42 2.40 6.21
C GLY A 89 10.06 3.36 5.06
N TRP A 90 10.80 3.44 3.96
CA TRP A 90 10.53 4.43 2.90
C TRP A 90 9.23 4.15 2.12
N ARG A 91 9.05 2.92 1.65
CA ARG A 91 7.81 2.51 0.97
C ARG A 91 6.60 2.68 1.87
N SER A 92 6.73 2.34 3.16
CA SER A 92 5.64 2.44 4.12
C SER A 92 5.32 3.88 4.51
N ALA A 93 6.31 4.77 4.59
CA ALA A 93 6.07 6.19 4.81
C ALA A 93 5.25 6.82 3.68
N LEU A 94 5.66 6.59 2.42
CA LEU A 94 4.91 7.05 1.25
C LEU A 94 3.51 6.45 1.19
N SER A 95 3.37 5.18 1.55
CA SER A 95 2.08 4.49 1.57
C SER A 95 1.15 5.01 2.66
N ALA A 96 1.66 5.25 3.88
CA ALA A 96 0.86 5.81 4.97
C ALA A 96 0.31 7.19 4.59
N LYS A 97 1.15 8.03 3.99
CA LYS A 97 0.67 9.32 3.47
C LYS A 97 -0.40 9.15 2.38
N THR A 98 -0.19 8.25 1.43
CA THR A 98 -1.19 7.97 0.38
C THR A 98 -2.52 7.53 0.98
N LEU A 99 -2.51 6.64 1.98
CA LEU A 99 -3.73 6.18 2.63
C LEU A 99 -4.43 7.29 3.42
N GLN A 100 -3.67 8.19 4.09
CA GLN A 100 -4.25 9.38 4.72
C GLN A 100 -4.92 10.28 3.68
N ASP A 101 -4.28 10.51 2.54
CA ASP A 101 -4.86 11.32 1.45
C ASP A 101 -6.13 10.67 0.86
N MET A 102 -6.26 9.34 0.95
CA MET A 102 -7.47 8.58 0.60
C MET A 102 -8.54 8.59 1.70
N GLY A 103 -8.25 9.15 2.88
CA GLY A 103 -9.19 9.23 4.01
C GLY A 103 -9.13 8.05 4.97
N VAL A 104 -8.10 7.19 4.90
CA VAL A 104 -7.91 6.09 5.85
C VAL A 104 -7.28 6.64 7.13
N ASP A 105 -8.01 6.53 8.25
CA ASP A 105 -7.56 6.94 9.57
C ASP A 105 -8.20 6.03 10.65
N PRO A 106 -7.43 5.51 11.62
CA PRO A 106 -6.00 5.76 11.87
C PRO A 106 -5.05 4.86 11.05
N VAL A 107 -4.04 5.48 10.45
CA VAL A 107 -2.95 4.80 9.75
C VAL A 107 -1.59 5.29 10.25
N ALA A 108 -0.64 4.36 10.39
CA ALA A 108 0.72 4.63 10.84
C ALA A 108 1.74 3.77 10.09
N HIS A 109 3.03 4.03 10.30
CA HIS A 109 4.07 3.12 9.83
C HIS A 109 5.13 2.85 10.90
N ILE A 110 5.96 1.80 10.72
CA ILE A 110 7.04 1.43 11.62
C ILE A 110 8.34 2.06 11.12
N GLU A 111 9.01 2.84 11.98
CA GLU A 111 10.34 3.38 11.72
C GLU A 111 11.36 2.25 11.52
N GLY A 112 12.19 2.37 10.48
CA GLY A 112 13.18 1.34 10.13
C GLY A 112 12.58 0.03 9.62
N GLY A 113 11.26 -0.14 9.61
CA GLY A 113 10.52 -1.24 9.02
C GLY A 113 10.88 -2.62 9.57
N PHE A 114 10.78 -3.64 8.72
CA PHE A 114 11.06 -5.03 9.09
C PHE A 114 12.52 -5.25 9.55
N THR A 115 13.46 -4.51 8.98
CA THR A 115 14.87 -4.61 9.36
C THR A 115 15.07 -4.20 10.82
N ALA A 116 14.51 -3.08 11.25
CA ALA A 116 14.56 -2.64 12.65
C ALA A 116 13.77 -3.59 13.57
N TRP A 117 12.59 -4.05 13.15
CA TRP A 117 11.79 -5.02 13.88
C TRP A 117 12.58 -6.30 14.19
N LYS A 118 13.24 -6.87 13.18
CA LYS A 118 14.07 -8.08 13.33
C LYS A 118 15.31 -7.84 14.20
N ALA A 119 15.98 -6.69 14.01
CA ALA A 119 17.16 -6.32 14.80
C ALA A 119 16.84 -6.15 16.30
N ALA A 120 15.63 -5.69 16.62
CA ALA A 120 15.14 -5.57 18.00
C ALA A 120 14.70 -6.92 18.63
N GLY A 121 14.88 -8.04 17.94
CA GLY A 121 14.47 -9.37 18.42
C GLY A 121 12.96 -9.53 18.54
N ALA A 122 12.18 -8.74 17.80
CA ALA A 122 10.72 -8.85 17.78
C ALA A 122 10.27 -10.11 17.00
N PRO A 123 9.03 -10.62 17.23
CA PRO A 123 8.58 -11.87 16.64
C PRO A 123 8.66 -11.92 15.11
N VAL A 124 9.32 -12.93 14.58
CA VAL A 124 9.42 -13.22 13.15
C VAL A 124 9.09 -14.70 12.92
N ALA A 125 8.24 -14.98 11.96
CA ALA A 125 7.93 -16.33 11.52
C ALA A 125 8.40 -16.57 10.08
N GLN A 126 8.60 -17.84 9.72
CA GLN A 126 8.77 -18.20 8.31
C GLN A 126 7.43 -18.01 7.59
N ARG A 127 7.49 -17.49 6.38
CA ARG A 127 6.29 -17.47 5.54
C ARG A 127 5.86 -18.91 5.26
N ALA A 128 4.61 -19.24 5.56
CA ALA A 128 4.06 -20.54 5.19
C ALA A 128 4.25 -20.73 3.67
N ALA A 129 4.85 -21.85 3.26
CA ALA A 129 4.93 -22.20 1.85
C ALA A 129 3.51 -22.13 1.27
N LYS A 130 3.34 -21.48 0.11
CA LYS A 130 2.10 -21.66 -0.63
C LYS A 130 1.91 -23.16 -0.79
N VAL A 131 0.86 -23.71 -0.18
CA VAL A 131 0.36 -25.02 -0.59
C VAL A 131 0.13 -24.88 -2.08
N ALA A 132 0.90 -25.61 -2.90
CA ALA A 132 0.67 -25.67 -4.32
C ALA A 132 -0.83 -25.94 -4.49
N ASN A 133 -1.53 -25.01 -5.14
CA ASN A 133 -2.95 -25.20 -5.36
C ASN A 133 -3.08 -26.55 -6.08
N PRO A 134 -3.71 -27.58 -5.50
CA PRO A 134 -3.88 -28.84 -6.20
C PRO A 134 -4.53 -28.48 -7.52
N GLU A 135 -3.95 -28.90 -8.63
CA GLU A 135 -4.47 -28.68 -9.97
C GLU A 135 -5.97 -28.89 -9.92
N ARG A 136 -6.74 -27.89 -10.39
CA ARG A 136 -8.18 -28.07 -10.53
C ARG A 136 -8.40 -29.31 -11.41
N PRO A 137 -9.12 -30.31 -10.95
CA PRO A 137 -9.23 -31.56 -11.67
C PRO A 137 -9.99 -31.49 -13.00
N ASP A 138 -10.39 -30.29 -13.41
CA ASP A 138 -11.28 -30.05 -14.57
C ASP A 138 -10.63 -29.34 -15.76
N GLY A 139 -9.34 -29.00 -15.70
CA GLY A 139 -8.64 -28.42 -16.87
C GLY A 139 -9.25 -27.13 -17.44
N THR A 140 -10.17 -26.47 -16.70
CA THR A 140 -10.83 -25.26 -17.19
C THR A 140 -9.88 -24.07 -17.15
N ALA A 141 -9.71 -23.41 -18.30
CA ALA A 141 -8.96 -22.17 -18.42
C ALA A 141 -9.51 -21.08 -17.49
N ARG A 142 -8.62 -20.23 -16.96
CA ARG A 142 -9.03 -19.03 -16.22
C ARG A 142 -10.10 -18.29 -17.02
N PRO A 143 -11.23 -17.90 -16.41
CA PRO A 143 -12.13 -16.98 -17.07
C PRO A 143 -11.33 -15.75 -17.50
N ALA A 144 -11.50 -15.33 -18.75
CA ALA A 144 -10.91 -14.09 -19.22
C ALA A 144 -11.33 -12.97 -18.27
N LEU A 145 -10.36 -12.17 -17.84
CA LEU A 145 -10.68 -10.94 -17.10
C LEU A 145 -11.68 -10.16 -17.96
N PRO A 146 -12.77 -9.63 -17.37
CA PRO A 146 -13.64 -8.76 -18.12
C PRO A 146 -12.78 -7.65 -18.72
N ALA A 147 -12.89 -7.45 -20.02
CA ALA A 147 -12.24 -6.34 -20.69
C ALA A 147 -12.62 -5.08 -19.93
N LEU A 148 -11.63 -4.26 -19.58
CA LEU A 148 -11.85 -2.93 -19.01
C LEU A 148 -12.69 -2.13 -20.03
N ALA A 149 -14.00 -2.23 -19.90
CA ALA A 149 -14.92 -1.37 -20.62
C ALA A 149 -14.75 0.04 -20.08
N ASN A 150 -14.45 0.97 -20.98
CA ASN A 150 -14.33 2.40 -20.77
C ASN A 150 -13.03 2.93 -20.11
N GLN A 151 -11.93 2.83 -20.86
CA GLN A 151 -11.03 3.97 -20.86
C GLN A 151 -11.47 4.88 -22.04
N PRO A 152 -11.79 6.16 -21.81
CA PRO A 152 -12.02 7.09 -22.91
C PRO A 152 -10.74 7.18 -23.75
N ASP A 153 -10.91 7.13 -25.06
CA ASP A 153 -9.83 7.26 -26.04
C ASP A 153 -9.04 8.55 -25.74
N PRO A 154 -7.71 8.50 -25.63
CA PRO A 154 -6.90 9.71 -25.43
C PRO A 154 -7.06 10.75 -26.54
N SER A 155 -7.69 10.42 -27.68
CA SER A 155 -8.04 11.35 -28.76
C SER A 155 -9.29 12.20 -28.47
N ASP A 156 -10.05 11.89 -27.43
CA ASP A 156 -11.33 12.56 -27.08
C ASP A 156 -11.15 13.70 -26.05
N ARG A 157 -9.94 14.24 -25.90
CA ARG A 157 -9.72 15.44 -25.11
C ARG A 157 -10.17 16.67 -25.89
N PRO A 158 -11.13 17.45 -25.38
CA PRO A 158 -11.50 18.70 -26.05
C PRO A 158 -10.27 19.60 -26.16
N ASP A 159 -10.00 20.03 -27.37
CA ASP A 159 -8.97 21.02 -27.71
C ASP A 159 -9.20 22.28 -26.88
N LYS A 160 -8.26 22.63 -26.00
CA LYS A 160 -8.29 23.92 -25.30
C LYS A 160 -7.90 24.99 -26.31
N GLY A 161 -8.89 25.41 -27.08
CA GLY A 161 -8.79 26.53 -28.00
C GLY A 161 -8.20 27.75 -27.27
N THR A 162 -7.12 28.24 -27.84
CA THR A 162 -6.47 29.51 -27.55
C THR A 162 -7.48 30.66 -27.59
N ALA A 163 -7.85 31.18 -26.42
CA ALA A 163 -8.49 32.49 -26.34
C ALA A 163 -7.42 33.58 -26.50
N ALA A 164 -7.32 34.12 -27.69
CA ALA A 164 -6.51 35.27 -27.99
C ALA A 164 -7.11 36.50 -27.30
N ALA A 165 -6.26 37.26 -26.62
CA ALA A 165 -6.51 38.56 -26.11
C ALA A 165 -6.92 39.53 -27.24
N ASN A 166 -7.95 40.31 -27.03
CA ASN A 166 -8.16 41.57 -27.73
C ASN A 166 -8.64 42.63 -26.73
N GLU A 167 -7.76 43.50 -26.31
CA GLU A 167 -8.07 44.79 -25.74
C GLU A 167 -8.38 45.79 -26.86
N PRO A 168 -9.28 46.73 -26.67
CA PRO A 168 -9.14 48.05 -27.24
C PRO A 168 -9.02 49.13 -26.16
N ARG A 169 -7.94 49.91 -26.29
CA ARG A 169 -7.80 51.23 -25.64
C ARG A 169 -8.86 52.22 -26.19
N SER A 170 -9.46 52.95 -25.30
CA SER A 170 -9.79 54.37 -25.43
C SER A 170 -10.12 54.92 -24.04
#